data_0e829bafcaa19a482c0c72baabcfaad4
#
_entry.id   0e829bafcaa19a482c0c72baabcfaad4
#
_cell.length_a   1.000
_cell.length_b   1.000
_cell.length_c   1.000
_cell.angle_alpha   90.00
_cell.angle_beta   90.00
_cell.angle_gamma   90.00
#
_symmetry.space_group_name_H-M   'P 1'
#
loop_
_entity.id
_entity.type
_entity.pdbx_description
1 polymer ?
#
loop_
_entity_poly.entity_id
_entity_poly.type
_entity_poly.pdbx_seq_one_letter_code
_entity_poly.pdbx_strand_id
1 'polypeptide(L)'
;MIPIYKPYLPKESLKYAYSAIESGWISSIGDYKNIASNKLCKILNTKRCLLVNNGTVATHLLIKALKYKYPNAKRVIVPNNVYIAVYNSLLFDSLDDFKIECIDSDINTWNADYSNIK
;
A
#
# COMPACT_ATOMS: atom_id res chain seq x y z
N MET A 1 14.01 3.64 27.09
CA MET A 1 14.26 3.01 25.78
C MET A 1 13.27 3.59 24.77
N ILE A 2 13.71 4.07 23.64
CA ILE A 2 12.86 4.61 22.58
C ILE A 2 12.53 3.42 21.63
N PRO A 3 11.27 2.98 21.54
CA PRO A 3 10.93 1.88 20.65
C PRO A 3 10.98 2.31 19.17
N ILE A 4 11.61 1.51 18.31
CA ILE A 4 11.80 1.82 16.88
C ILE A 4 10.48 1.81 16.11
N TYR A 5 9.54 0.90 16.46
CA TYR A 5 8.31 0.66 15.70
C TYR A 5 7.02 0.79 16.52
N LYS A 6 7.03 1.58 17.58
CA LYS A 6 5.81 1.79 18.34
C LYS A 6 4.83 2.65 17.53
N PRO A 7 3.64 2.13 17.14
CA PRO A 7 2.66 2.93 16.41
C PRO A 7 2.15 4.09 17.27
N TYR A 8 1.96 5.24 16.65
CA TYR A 8 1.23 6.34 17.27
C TYR A 8 -0.27 6.11 17.08
N LEU A 9 -1.00 6.01 18.18
CA LEU A 9 -2.46 5.90 18.19
C LEU A 9 -3.04 7.18 18.79
N PRO A 10 -3.69 8.05 17.99
CA PRO A 10 -4.42 9.19 18.51
C PRO A 10 -5.49 8.76 19.52
N LYS A 11 -5.80 9.62 20.50
CA LYS A 11 -6.85 9.33 21.51
C LYS A 11 -8.21 9.06 20.86
N GLU A 12 -8.50 9.71 19.76
CA GLU A 12 -9.73 9.54 18.97
C GLU A 12 -9.86 8.13 18.39
N SER A 13 -8.76 7.44 18.12
CA SER A 13 -8.77 6.06 17.61
C SER A 13 -9.48 5.11 18.56
N LEU A 14 -9.29 5.27 19.86
CA LEU A 14 -9.99 4.47 20.88
C LEU A 14 -11.50 4.71 20.85
N LYS A 15 -11.92 5.96 20.68
CA LYS A 15 -13.35 6.32 20.58
C LYS A 15 -14.01 5.64 19.38
N TYR A 16 -13.36 5.66 18.23
CA TYR A 16 -13.89 5.02 17.02
C TYR A 16 -13.90 3.51 17.11
N ALA A 17 -12.85 2.92 17.69
CA ALA A 17 -12.78 1.47 17.92
C ALA A 17 -13.89 1.00 18.88
N TYR A 18 -14.09 1.73 19.99
CA TYR A 18 -15.15 1.44 20.94
C TYR A 18 -16.54 1.52 20.31
N SER A 19 -16.81 2.61 19.57
CA SER A 19 -18.09 2.79 18.89
C SER A 19 -18.36 1.73 17.82
N ALA A 20 -17.32 1.26 17.11
CA ALA A 20 -17.45 0.16 16.15
C ALA A 20 -17.84 -1.15 16.86
N ILE A 21 -17.18 -1.46 17.99
CA ILE A 21 -17.47 -2.66 18.78
C ILE A 21 -18.89 -2.58 19.38
N GLU A 22 -19.26 -1.45 19.95
CA GLU A 22 -20.58 -1.23 20.55
C GLU A 22 -21.72 -1.38 19.54
N SER A 23 -21.51 -0.91 18.31
CA SER A 23 -22.47 -1.08 17.21
C SER A 23 -22.62 -2.52 16.72
N GLY A 24 -21.68 -3.42 17.06
CA GLY A 24 -21.60 -4.77 16.54
C GLY A 24 -21.10 -4.88 15.09
N TRP A 25 -20.92 -3.76 14.38
CA TRP A 25 -20.46 -3.73 12.99
C TRP A 25 -18.94 -3.59 12.88
N ILE A 26 -18.25 -4.68 13.15
CA ILE A 26 -16.78 -4.79 13.06
C ILE A 26 -16.30 -5.47 11.77
N SER A 27 -17.19 -5.63 10.80
CA SER A 27 -16.92 -6.28 9.51
C SER A 27 -16.70 -5.26 8.38
N SER A 28 -16.45 -5.77 7.18
CA SER A 28 -16.29 -4.94 5.97
C SER A 28 -17.57 -4.19 5.55
N ILE A 29 -18.70 -4.42 6.19
CA ILE A 29 -20.01 -3.79 5.86
C ILE A 29 -20.29 -2.56 6.73
N GLY A 30 -19.60 -2.38 7.85
CA GLY A 30 -19.84 -1.27 8.79
C GLY A 30 -19.60 0.14 8.20
N ASP A 31 -20.23 1.15 8.84
CA ASP A 31 -20.20 2.56 8.38
C ASP A 31 -18.80 3.16 8.31
N TYR A 32 -17.91 2.77 9.22
CA TYR A 32 -16.55 3.31 9.27
C TYR A 32 -15.74 3.08 8.00
N LYS A 33 -15.99 1.99 7.27
CA LYS A 33 -15.39 1.75 5.97
C LYS A 33 -15.77 2.86 4.98
N ASN A 34 -17.04 3.21 4.91
CA ASN A 34 -17.53 4.22 3.98
C ASN A 34 -17.03 5.63 4.38
N ILE A 35 -17.06 5.93 5.68
CA ILE A 35 -16.54 7.20 6.24
C ILE A 35 -15.05 7.35 5.89
N ALA A 36 -14.24 6.32 6.13
CA ALA A 36 -12.80 6.34 5.85
C ALA A 36 -12.53 6.47 4.35
N SER A 37 -13.19 5.67 3.50
CA SER A 37 -13.06 5.74 2.05
C SER A 37 -13.38 7.13 1.51
N ASN A 38 -14.49 7.73 1.94
CA ASN A 38 -14.92 9.06 1.52
C ASN A 38 -13.94 10.16 1.96
N LYS A 39 -13.40 10.07 3.19
CA LYS A 39 -12.37 11.01 3.66
C LYS A 39 -11.08 10.89 2.85
N LEU A 40 -10.63 9.67 2.58
CA LEU A 40 -9.43 9.44 1.76
C LEU A 40 -9.62 9.93 0.32
N CYS A 41 -10.79 9.71 -0.29
CA CYS A 41 -11.09 10.27 -1.61
C CYS A 41 -10.94 11.80 -1.65
N LYS A 42 -11.39 12.51 -0.60
CA LYS A 42 -11.24 13.96 -0.49
C LYS A 42 -9.77 14.37 -0.32
N ILE A 43 -9.03 13.72 0.59
CA ILE A 43 -7.63 14.04 0.87
C ILE A 43 -6.75 13.79 -0.37
N LEU A 44 -6.98 12.66 -1.06
CA LEU A 44 -6.18 12.24 -2.20
C LEU A 44 -6.67 12.81 -3.54
N ASN A 45 -7.75 13.60 -3.52
CA ASN A 45 -8.42 14.13 -4.72
C ASN A 45 -8.72 13.02 -5.77
N THR A 46 -9.27 11.90 -5.30
CA THR A 46 -9.61 10.75 -6.15
C THR A 46 -11.11 10.48 -6.15
N LYS A 47 -11.61 9.88 -7.23
CA LYS A 47 -13.04 9.53 -7.32
C LYS A 47 -13.41 8.30 -6.50
N ARG A 48 -12.46 7.42 -6.24
CA ARG A 48 -12.68 6.13 -5.54
C ARG A 48 -11.47 5.78 -4.71
N CYS A 49 -11.72 5.13 -3.58
CA CYS A 49 -10.69 4.59 -2.70
C CYS A 49 -11.13 3.19 -2.24
N LEU A 50 -10.30 2.19 -2.48
CA LEU A 50 -10.49 0.83 -2.00
C LEU A 50 -9.68 0.63 -0.72
N LEU A 51 -10.36 0.30 0.37
CA LEU A 51 -9.70 -0.03 1.63
C LEU A 51 -9.38 -1.53 1.67
N VAL A 52 -8.19 -1.85 2.11
CA VAL A 52 -7.69 -3.22 2.30
C VAL A 52 -7.07 -3.34 3.69
N ASN A 53 -6.81 -4.55 4.14
CA ASN A 53 -6.36 -4.82 5.50
C ASN A 53 -4.89 -4.43 5.78
N ASN A 54 -4.05 -4.33 4.74
CA ASN A 54 -2.64 -3.92 4.90
C ASN A 54 -2.03 -3.46 3.57
N GLY A 55 -0.81 -2.88 3.66
CA GLY A 55 -0.07 -2.37 2.51
C GLY A 55 0.37 -3.46 1.52
N THR A 56 0.67 -4.66 1.98
CA THR A 56 1.04 -5.79 1.10
C THR A 56 -0.08 -6.13 0.13
N VAL A 57 -1.31 -6.24 0.64
CA VAL A 57 -2.50 -6.49 -0.19
C VAL A 57 -2.77 -5.30 -1.12
N ALA A 58 -2.58 -4.07 -0.65
CA ALA A 58 -2.73 -2.89 -1.49
C ALA A 58 -1.75 -2.91 -2.67
N THR A 59 -0.48 -3.22 -2.42
CA THR A 59 0.56 -3.32 -3.46
C THR A 59 0.25 -4.46 -4.44
N HIS A 60 -0.16 -5.62 -3.95
CA HIS A 60 -0.53 -6.75 -4.80
C HIS A 60 -1.71 -6.40 -5.73
N LEU A 61 -2.77 -5.77 -5.22
CA LEU A 61 -3.89 -5.31 -6.04
C LEU A 61 -3.48 -4.25 -7.07
N LEU A 62 -2.57 -3.34 -6.68
CA LEU A 62 -2.01 -2.34 -7.61
C LEU A 62 -1.28 -3.02 -8.76
N ILE A 63 -0.44 -4.01 -8.48
CA ILE A 63 0.31 -4.77 -9.50
C ILE A 63 -0.66 -5.50 -10.44
N LYS A 64 -1.69 -6.15 -9.90
CA LYS A 64 -2.75 -6.77 -10.73
C LYS A 64 -3.46 -5.78 -11.63
N ALA A 65 -3.81 -4.62 -11.10
CA ALA A 65 -4.45 -3.56 -11.89
C ALA A 65 -3.52 -3.01 -12.99
N LEU A 66 -2.23 -2.84 -12.70
CA LEU A 66 -1.23 -2.42 -13.68
C LEU A 66 -1.03 -3.47 -14.77
N LYS A 67 -0.97 -4.75 -14.40
CA LYS A 67 -0.87 -5.86 -15.35
C LYS A 67 -2.09 -5.93 -16.26
N TYR A 68 -3.30 -5.78 -15.70
CA TYR A 68 -4.53 -5.69 -16.48
C TYR A 68 -4.53 -4.51 -17.46
N LYS A 69 -4.06 -3.34 -17.02
CA LYS A 69 -4.00 -2.13 -17.84
C LYS A 69 -2.89 -2.18 -18.89
N TYR A 70 -1.77 -2.83 -18.58
CA TYR A 70 -0.56 -2.90 -19.41
C TYR A 70 -0.12 -4.37 -19.60
N PRO A 71 -0.88 -5.19 -20.34
CA PRO A 71 -0.64 -6.64 -20.43
C PRO A 71 0.73 -6.98 -21.05
N ASN A 72 1.29 -6.07 -21.84
CA ASN A 72 2.59 -6.24 -22.51
C ASN A 72 3.78 -5.76 -21.65
N ALA A 73 3.55 -5.18 -20.46
CA ALA A 73 4.64 -4.79 -19.59
C ALA A 73 5.33 -6.05 -19.04
N LYS A 74 6.65 -6.13 -19.24
CA LYS A 74 7.48 -7.27 -18.81
C LYS A 74 8.54 -6.89 -17.78
N ARG A 75 8.68 -5.62 -17.48
CA ARG A 75 9.69 -5.10 -16.54
C ARG A 75 9.01 -4.31 -15.43
N VAL A 76 9.48 -4.50 -14.22
CA VAL A 76 9.10 -3.70 -13.05
C VAL A 76 10.38 -3.24 -12.36
N ILE A 77 10.49 -1.94 -12.17
CA ILE A 77 11.60 -1.33 -11.47
C ILE A 77 11.20 -1.12 -10.01
N VAL A 78 12.06 -1.55 -9.10
CA VAL A 78 11.81 -1.51 -7.66
C VAL A 78 13.04 -0.92 -6.96
N PRO A 79 12.86 0.04 -6.04
CA PRO A 79 13.96 0.53 -5.21
C PRO A 79 14.58 -0.59 -4.38
N ASN A 80 15.90 -0.63 -4.29
CA ASN A 80 16.61 -1.66 -3.52
C ASN A 80 16.39 -1.54 -2.00
N ASN A 81 16.05 -0.36 -1.50
CA ASN A 81 15.82 -0.06 -0.09
C ASN A 81 14.33 -0.07 0.31
N VAL A 82 13.51 -0.85 -0.36
CA VAL A 82 12.07 -0.94 -0.06
C VAL A 82 11.76 -2.14 0.85
N TYR A 83 10.65 -2.05 1.59
CA TYR A 83 10.19 -3.15 2.43
C TYR A 83 9.88 -4.40 1.60
N ILE A 84 10.29 -5.56 2.08
CA ILE A 84 10.22 -6.85 1.36
C ILE A 84 8.84 -7.20 0.81
N ALA A 85 7.77 -6.70 1.42
CA ALA A 85 6.39 -6.93 0.94
C ALA A 85 6.15 -6.43 -0.48
N VAL A 86 6.89 -5.43 -0.95
CA VAL A 86 6.79 -4.93 -2.33
C VAL A 86 7.27 -6.00 -3.31
N TYR A 87 8.44 -6.60 -3.04
CA TYR A 87 8.97 -7.71 -3.84
C TYR A 87 8.03 -8.92 -3.80
N ASN A 88 7.60 -9.32 -2.61
CA ASN A 88 6.68 -10.45 -2.45
C ASN A 88 5.39 -10.25 -3.23
N SER A 89 4.87 -9.03 -3.27
CA SER A 89 3.64 -8.72 -4.02
C SER A 89 3.80 -8.92 -5.53
N LEU A 90 5.00 -8.77 -6.07
CA LEU A 90 5.30 -9.06 -7.48
C LEU A 90 5.36 -10.56 -7.76
N LEU A 91 5.67 -11.36 -6.74
CA LEU A 91 5.88 -12.80 -6.86
C LEU A 91 4.62 -13.63 -6.57
N PHE A 92 3.55 -13.05 -6.00
CA PHE A 92 2.38 -13.80 -5.53
C PHE A 92 1.59 -14.51 -6.63
N ASP A 93 1.51 -13.96 -7.82
CA ASP A 93 0.67 -14.52 -8.89
C ASP A 93 1.42 -15.34 -9.93
N SER A 94 2.66 -15.00 -10.23
CA SER A 94 3.59 -15.84 -11.01
C SER A 94 4.98 -15.22 -11.05
N LEU A 95 5.99 -16.05 -10.84
CA LEU A 95 7.40 -15.68 -10.87
C LEU A 95 7.89 -15.23 -12.25
N ASP A 96 7.18 -15.61 -13.33
CA ASP A 96 7.63 -15.43 -14.70
C ASP A 96 7.02 -14.21 -15.42
N ASP A 97 6.10 -13.51 -14.77
CA ASP A 97 5.35 -12.45 -15.42
C ASP A 97 6.12 -11.14 -15.57
N PHE A 98 7.07 -10.87 -14.67
CA PHE A 98 7.85 -9.65 -14.68
C PHE A 98 9.34 -9.92 -14.44
N LYS A 99 10.18 -9.29 -15.25
CA LYS A 99 11.57 -9.10 -14.88
C LYS A 99 11.67 -7.98 -13.86
N ILE A 100 12.01 -8.31 -12.62
CA ILE A 100 12.22 -7.35 -11.54
C ILE A 100 13.63 -6.78 -11.67
N GLU A 101 13.75 -5.48 -11.79
CA GLU A 101 15.01 -4.76 -11.82
C GLU A 101 15.10 -3.84 -10.60
N CYS A 102 16.13 -4.07 -9.78
CA CYS A 102 16.38 -3.22 -8.62
C CYS A 102 17.19 -2.02 -9.05
N ILE A 103 16.80 -0.84 -8.59
CA ILE A 103 17.58 0.38 -8.73
C ILE A 103 18.08 0.84 -7.37
N ASP A 104 19.22 1.51 -7.38
CA ASP A 104 19.83 2.03 -6.17
C ASP A 104 19.13 3.30 -5.70
N SER A 105 19.48 3.76 -4.51
CA SER A 105 18.97 4.98 -3.92
C SER A 105 19.97 6.12 -4.09
N ASP A 106 19.45 7.31 -4.34
CA ASP A 106 20.25 8.54 -4.22
C ASP A 106 20.77 8.69 -2.80
N ILE A 107 22.08 8.94 -2.66
CA ILE A 107 22.76 8.94 -1.37
C ILE A 107 22.32 10.07 -0.43
N ASN A 108 21.79 11.15 -0.98
CA ASN A 108 21.39 12.33 -0.21
C ASN A 108 19.92 12.26 0.22
N THR A 109 19.05 11.72 -0.64
CA THR A 109 17.61 11.73 -0.43
C THR A 109 17.05 10.38 0.00
N TRP A 110 17.79 9.29 -0.20
CA TRP A 110 17.37 7.90 0.00
C TRP A 110 16.18 7.49 -0.85
N ASN A 111 15.76 8.32 -1.79
CA ASN A 111 14.76 7.96 -2.79
C ASN A 111 15.40 7.17 -3.93
N ALA A 112 14.57 6.48 -4.69
CA ALA A 112 15.02 5.75 -5.87
C ALA A 112 15.77 6.66 -6.85
N ASP A 113 16.96 6.26 -7.28
CA ASP A 113 17.74 6.98 -8.28
C ASP A 113 17.31 6.57 -9.68
N TYR A 114 16.54 7.44 -10.33
CA TYR A 114 16.01 7.21 -11.68
C TYR A 114 16.99 7.58 -12.80
N SER A 115 18.17 8.14 -12.49
CA SER A 115 19.15 8.60 -13.49
C SER A 115 19.73 7.46 -14.33
N ASN A 116 19.73 6.24 -13.80
CA ASN A 116 20.27 5.03 -14.41
C ASN A 116 19.23 4.16 -15.12
N ILE A 117 17.97 4.59 -15.22
CA ILE A 117 16.93 3.85 -15.95
C ILE A 117 17.09 4.09 -17.44
N LYS A 118 17.40 3.02 -18.18
CA LYS A 118 17.50 3.02 -19.64
C LYS A 118 16.25 2.45 -20.31
#